data_3ed98eee6da7dbd3f1042908c6b1d624
#
_entry.id   3ed98eee6da7dbd3f1042908c6b1d624
#
_cell.length_a   1.000
_cell.length_b   1.000
_cell.length_c   1.000
_cell.angle_alpha   90.00
_cell.angle_beta   90.00
_cell.angle_gamma   90.00
#
_symmetry.space_group_name_H-M   'P 1'
#
loop_
_entity.id
_entity.type
_entity.pdbx_description
1 polymer ?
#
loop_
_entity_poly.entity_id
_entity_poly.type
_entity_poly.pdbx_seq_one_letter_code
_entity_poly.pdbx_strand_id
1 'polypeptide(L)'
;QITGSAGSVTRTGDQFRSTFGLKSNWFNVRGSTDPAPAPTPAPTPAPSPTDACAGRNAPAVGAPRPVAAAARYTPLDPVRLIDTRSGLGTAAKPLASGCTLVVDPGLDPLVTAVAVNLTAVSPAVTGYLTAYPCGVTRPVASVVQAVAQRNVAGATVVPLGVDGTFCVYTLTTTNVLVDLFGAYAPMRGERFEPISPLRVYDSRARGKRLAAGDVVVVPVAGAGGAPGGGAG
;
A
#
# COMPACT_ATOMS: atom_id res chain seq x y z
N GLN A 1 25.28 -19.11 -5.00
CA GLN A 1 26.57 -19.83 -4.93
C GLN A 1 27.52 -19.04 -4.06
N ILE A 2 28.22 -19.70 -3.15
CA ILE A 2 29.26 -19.10 -2.31
C ILE A 2 30.57 -19.77 -2.69
N THR A 3 31.55 -18.98 -3.08
CA THR A 3 32.86 -19.48 -3.50
C THR A 3 33.93 -18.99 -2.50
N GLY A 4 34.74 -19.87 -2.01
CA GLY A 4 35.86 -19.58 -1.14
C GLY A 4 37.11 -20.35 -1.57
N SER A 5 38.24 -20.19 -0.87
CA SER A 5 39.51 -20.88 -1.16
C SER A 5 39.41 -22.42 -1.11
N ALA A 6 38.38 -22.96 -0.45
CA ALA A 6 38.11 -24.40 -0.33
C ALA A 6 37.06 -24.91 -1.33
N GLY A 7 36.61 -24.12 -2.30
CA GLY A 7 35.61 -24.48 -3.31
C GLY A 7 34.33 -23.66 -3.25
N SER A 8 33.33 -24.12 -4.02
CA SER A 8 32.03 -23.45 -4.15
C SER A 8 30.90 -24.30 -3.58
N VAL A 9 29.99 -23.69 -2.86
CA VAL A 9 28.79 -24.32 -2.31
C VAL A 9 27.56 -23.53 -2.76
N THR A 10 26.57 -24.22 -3.28
CA THR A 10 25.27 -23.63 -3.62
C THR A 10 24.29 -23.89 -2.48
N ARG A 11 23.65 -22.81 -1.97
CA ARG A 11 22.62 -22.85 -0.94
C ARG A 11 21.44 -22.01 -1.37
N THR A 12 20.23 -22.40 -0.99
CA THR A 12 19.06 -21.52 -1.12
C THR A 12 19.07 -20.45 -0.04
N GLY A 13 18.32 -19.35 -0.23
CA GLY A 13 18.18 -18.29 0.79
C GLY A 13 17.71 -18.84 2.13
N ASP A 14 16.79 -19.82 2.12
CA ASP A 14 16.28 -20.47 3.34
C ASP A 14 17.33 -21.35 4.04
N GLN A 15 18.12 -22.08 3.28
CA GLN A 15 19.23 -22.86 3.82
C GLN A 15 20.29 -21.97 4.45
N PHE A 16 20.58 -20.82 3.81
CA PHE A 16 21.51 -19.84 4.35
C PHE A 16 20.97 -19.22 5.63
N ARG A 17 19.69 -18.82 5.62
CA ARG A 17 19.00 -18.29 6.78
C ARG A 17 19.05 -19.23 7.99
N SER A 18 18.74 -20.50 7.80
CA SER A 18 18.73 -21.50 8.88
C SER A 18 20.12 -21.79 9.41
N THR A 19 21.14 -21.82 8.55
CA THR A 19 22.53 -22.09 8.94
C THR A 19 23.10 -20.95 9.82
N PHE A 20 22.71 -19.69 9.56
CA PHE A 20 23.24 -18.52 10.26
C PHE A 20 22.24 -17.90 11.25
N GLY A 21 21.08 -18.53 11.49
CA GLY A 21 20.08 -18.04 12.44
C GLY A 21 19.45 -16.69 12.06
N LEU A 22 19.44 -16.34 10.77
CA LEU A 22 18.91 -15.06 10.29
C LEU A 22 17.39 -15.03 10.39
N LYS A 23 16.82 -13.87 10.73
CA LYS A 23 15.37 -13.68 10.82
C LYS A 23 14.68 -13.57 9.45
N SER A 24 15.44 -13.33 8.37
CA SER A 24 14.96 -13.16 7.01
C SER A 24 15.90 -13.85 6.03
N ASN A 25 15.40 -14.29 4.88
CA ASN A 25 16.19 -14.74 3.74
C ASN A 25 16.63 -13.58 2.82
N TRP A 26 16.25 -12.35 3.16
CA TRP A 26 16.71 -11.13 2.51
C TRP A 26 18.00 -10.66 3.20
N PHE A 27 19.13 -10.75 2.50
CA PHE A 27 20.41 -10.24 2.98
C PHE A 27 21.24 -9.77 1.80
N ASN A 28 22.14 -8.84 2.08
CA ASN A 28 23.07 -8.30 1.09
C ASN A 28 24.49 -8.68 1.49
N VAL A 29 25.24 -9.31 0.57
CA VAL A 29 26.64 -9.64 0.79
C VAL A 29 27.49 -8.44 0.37
N ARG A 30 28.14 -7.78 1.33
CA ARG A 30 29.10 -6.71 1.03
C ARG A 30 30.48 -7.33 0.81
N GLY A 31 31.13 -6.96 -0.32
CA GLY A 31 32.49 -7.36 -0.63
C GLY A 31 32.65 -8.39 -1.75
N SER A 32 31.59 -8.71 -2.49
CA SER A 32 31.73 -9.45 -3.75
C SER A 32 32.28 -8.50 -4.83
N THR A 33 33.43 -8.86 -5.42
CA THR A 33 34.01 -8.18 -6.59
C THR A 33 33.45 -8.75 -7.90
N ASP A 34 32.56 -9.72 -7.83
CA ASP A 34 31.91 -10.27 -9.03
C ASP A 34 30.95 -9.20 -9.60
N PRO A 35 31.01 -8.90 -10.91
CA PRO A 35 30.03 -8.05 -11.53
C PRO A 35 28.64 -8.62 -11.27
N ALA A 36 27.73 -7.78 -10.81
CA ALA A 36 26.33 -8.17 -10.65
C ALA A 36 25.86 -8.83 -11.94
N PRO A 37 25.13 -9.98 -11.88
CA PRO A 37 24.53 -10.55 -13.06
C PRO A 37 23.70 -9.43 -13.73
N ALA A 38 23.90 -9.27 -15.04
CA ALA A 38 23.18 -8.27 -15.80
C ALA A 38 21.68 -8.37 -15.43
N PRO A 39 21.01 -7.25 -15.15
CA PRO A 39 19.61 -7.29 -14.79
C PRO A 39 18.89 -8.07 -15.90
N THR A 40 18.17 -9.12 -15.50
CA THR A 40 17.28 -9.83 -16.42
C THR A 40 16.45 -8.76 -17.08
N PRO A 41 16.41 -8.67 -18.43
CA PRO A 41 15.65 -7.62 -19.11
C PRO A 41 14.24 -7.64 -18.52
N ALA A 42 13.78 -6.49 -18.05
CA ALA A 42 12.43 -6.36 -17.55
C ALA A 42 11.49 -6.94 -18.63
N PRO A 43 10.49 -7.75 -18.28
CA PRO A 43 9.56 -8.30 -19.25
C PRO A 43 9.06 -7.11 -20.07
N THR A 44 9.22 -7.21 -21.39
CA THR A 44 8.76 -6.19 -22.35
C THR A 44 7.34 -5.83 -21.95
N PRO A 45 7.02 -4.56 -21.67
CA PRO A 45 5.66 -4.20 -21.31
C PRO A 45 4.76 -4.69 -22.45
N ALA A 46 3.75 -5.49 -22.09
CA ALA A 46 2.74 -5.92 -23.03
C ALA A 46 2.15 -4.66 -23.70
N PRO A 47 1.85 -4.67 -25.02
CA PRO A 47 1.30 -3.52 -25.69
C PRO A 47 0.09 -3.02 -24.91
N SER A 48 0.09 -1.74 -24.58
CA SER A 48 -1.01 -1.10 -23.84
C SER A 48 -2.30 -1.33 -24.60
N PRO A 49 -3.30 -1.99 -24.03
CA PRO A 49 -4.60 -2.09 -24.66
C PRO A 49 -5.27 -0.71 -24.54
N THR A 50 -5.17 0.07 -25.57
CA THR A 50 -5.65 1.47 -25.65
C THR A 50 -7.15 1.59 -25.34
N ASP A 51 -7.94 0.54 -25.59
CA ASP A 51 -9.39 0.55 -25.34
C ASP A 51 -9.80 0.02 -23.95
N ALA A 52 -9.02 -0.85 -23.33
CA ALA A 52 -9.35 -1.42 -22.02
C ALA A 52 -9.24 -0.39 -20.88
N CYS A 53 -8.42 0.63 -21.06
CA CYS A 53 -8.18 1.70 -20.10
C CYS A 53 -8.92 3.01 -20.44
N ALA A 54 -9.86 3.02 -21.38
CA ALA A 54 -10.59 4.22 -21.79
C ALA A 54 -11.13 5.00 -20.57
N GLY A 55 -10.72 6.26 -20.42
CA GLY A 55 -11.05 7.13 -19.28
C GLY A 55 -10.34 6.76 -17.95
N ARG A 56 -9.33 5.90 -17.99
CA ARG A 56 -8.61 5.39 -16.81
C ARG A 56 -7.09 5.36 -17.00
N ASN A 57 -6.55 6.27 -17.78
CA ASN A 57 -5.12 6.43 -17.93
C ASN A 57 -4.61 7.41 -16.89
N ALA A 58 -3.43 7.14 -16.35
CA ALA A 58 -2.74 8.13 -15.52
C ALA A 58 -2.57 9.44 -16.32
N PRO A 59 -2.72 10.61 -15.67
CA PRO A 59 -2.40 11.88 -16.31
C PRO A 59 -0.95 11.89 -16.77
N ALA A 60 -0.65 12.73 -17.75
CA ALA A 60 0.71 12.91 -18.26
C ALA A 60 1.67 13.17 -17.08
N VAL A 61 2.87 12.60 -17.18
CA VAL A 61 3.90 12.78 -16.17
C VAL A 61 4.22 14.27 -16.03
N GLY A 62 3.95 14.83 -14.86
CA GLY A 62 4.28 16.21 -14.47
C GLY A 62 5.33 16.22 -13.37
N ALA A 63 5.64 17.38 -12.86
CA ALA A 63 6.49 17.49 -11.68
C ALA A 63 5.75 16.93 -10.43
N PRO A 64 6.43 16.21 -9.54
CA PRO A 64 5.84 15.82 -8.27
C PRO A 64 5.46 17.09 -7.47
N ARG A 65 4.42 16.98 -6.65
CA ARG A 65 4.08 18.06 -5.72
C ARG A 65 5.29 18.32 -4.82
N PRO A 66 5.72 19.57 -4.63
CA PRO A 66 6.79 19.87 -3.68
C PRO A 66 6.45 19.27 -2.32
N VAL A 67 7.41 18.56 -1.72
CA VAL A 67 7.24 18.04 -0.36
C VAL A 67 7.18 19.26 0.56
N ALA A 68 5.99 19.59 1.02
CA ALA A 68 5.80 20.61 2.04
C ALA A 68 6.47 20.17 3.35
N ALA A 69 6.72 21.14 4.26
CA ALA A 69 7.14 20.87 5.62
C ALA A 69 6.29 19.76 6.25
N ALA A 70 6.83 19.07 7.27
CA ALA A 70 6.23 17.93 7.94
C ALA A 70 4.70 18.09 8.10
N ALA A 71 3.95 17.20 7.47
CA ALA A 71 2.51 17.19 7.54
C ALA A 71 2.03 16.52 8.83
N ARG A 72 0.88 16.94 9.33
CA ARG A 72 0.20 16.37 10.49
C ARG A 72 -1.01 15.57 10.03
N TYR A 73 -1.40 14.58 10.80
CA TYR A 73 -2.52 13.70 10.51
C TYR A 73 -3.83 14.23 11.10
N THR A 74 -4.87 14.23 10.30
CA THR A 74 -6.25 14.45 10.74
C THR A 74 -7.05 13.19 10.42
N PRO A 75 -7.63 12.50 11.42
CA PRO A 75 -8.54 11.40 11.17
C PRO A 75 -9.82 11.93 10.50
N LEU A 76 -10.37 11.14 9.58
CA LEU A 76 -11.64 11.42 8.93
C LEU A 76 -12.60 10.25 9.18
N ASP A 77 -13.88 10.52 9.23
CA ASP A 77 -14.87 9.45 9.19
C ASP A 77 -14.70 8.67 7.88
N PRO A 78 -14.63 7.33 7.94
CA PRO A 78 -14.36 6.53 6.76
C PRO A 78 -15.40 6.74 5.65
N VAL A 79 -14.93 7.13 4.48
CA VAL A 79 -15.76 7.40 3.31
C VAL A 79 -15.25 6.59 2.12
N ARG A 80 -16.15 5.88 1.42
CA ARG A 80 -15.80 5.21 0.17
C ARG A 80 -15.73 6.22 -0.98
N LEU A 81 -14.54 6.38 -1.54
CA LEU A 81 -14.30 7.22 -2.72
C LEU A 81 -14.58 6.47 -4.03
N ILE A 82 -14.17 5.20 -4.09
CA ILE A 82 -14.25 4.38 -5.30
C ILE A 82 -14.85 3.01 -4.97
N ASP A 83 -15.83 2.61 -5.79
CA ASP A 83 -16.29 1.22 -5.91
C ASP A 83 -16.58 0.90 -7.38
N THR A 84 -15.66 0.18 -8.01
CA THR A 84 -15.79 -0.18 -9.44
C THR A 84 -16.91 -1.18 -9.73
N ARG A 85 -17.50 -1.80 -8.70
CA ARG A 85 -18.65 -2.73 -8.86
C ARG A 85 -19.95 -1.97 -9.07
N SER A 86 -20.14 -0.87 -8.34
CA SER A 86 -21.35 -0.05 -8.35
C SER A 86 -21.24 1.20 -9.21
N GLY A 87 -20.02 1.58 -9.62
CA GLY A 87 -19.78 2.83 -10.36
C GLY A 87 -19.63 4.06 -9.46
N LEU A 88 -19.42 3.88 -8.15
CA LEU A 88 -19.14 5.00 -7.27
C LEU A 88 -17.75 5.60 -7.61
N GLY A 89 -17.73 6.89 -7.89
CA GLY A 89 -16.50 7.65 -8.23
C GLY A 89 -15.82 7.23 -9.52
N THR A 90 -16.35 6.27 -10.27
CA THR A 90 -15.79 5.76 -11.52
C THR A 90 -16.85 4.95 -12.30
N ALA A 91 -16.52 4.42 -13.50
CA ALA A 91 -17.41 3.54 -14.22
C ALA A 91 -17.61 2.20 -13.50
N ALA A 92 -18.85 1.66 -13.54
CA ALA A 92 -19.22 0.35 -12.98
C ALA A 92 -18.66 -0.80 -13.82
N LYS A 93 -17.36 -1.04 -13.76
CA LYS A 93 -16.66 -2.16 -14.40
C LYS A 93 -15.33 -2.42 -13.71
N PRO A 94 -14.83 -3.67 -13.69
CA PRO A 94 -13.48 -3.96 -13.16
C PRO A 94 -12.42 -3.08 -13.80
N LEU A 95 -11.39 -2.73 -13.04
CA LEU A 95 -10.17 -2.12 -13.55
C LEU A 95 -9.37 -3.18 -14.28
N ALA A 96 -9.15 -2.99 -15.58
CA ALA A 96 -8.45 -3.98 -16.40
C ALA A 96 -6.95 -4.02 -16.06
N SER A 97 -6.32 -5.17 -16.32
CA SER A 97 -4.88 -5.35 -16.15
C SER A 97 -4.09 -4.28 -16.89
N GLY A 98 -3.09 -3.71 -16.23
CA GLY A 98 -2.23 -2.66 -16.79
C GLY A 98 -2.83 -1.26 -16.73
N CYS A 99 -4.09 -1.09 -16.30
CA CYS A 99 -4.75 0.21 -16.23
C CYS A 99 -4.48 0.94 -14.91
N THR A 100 -4.63 2.25 -14.96
CA THR A 100 -4.52 3.15 -13.82
C THR A 100 -5.81 3.93 -13.64
N LEU A 101 -6.33 3.95 -12.42
CA LEU A 101 -7.48 4.75 -12.02
C LEU A 101 -6.99 6.03 -11.34
N VAL A 102 -7.48 7.17 -11.75
CA VAL A 102 -7.28 8.46 -11.07
C VAL A 102 -8.32 8.61 -9.99
N VAL A 103 -7.91 8.96 -8.78
CA VAL A 103 -8.77 9.17 -7.62
C VAL A 103 -8.59 10.60 -7.12
N ASP A 104 -9.68 11.34 -7.15
CA ASP A 104 -9.78 12.65 -6.50
C ASP A 104 -10.44 12.47 -5.13
N PRO A 105 -9.71 12.75 -4.02
CA PRO A 105 -10.29 12.67 -2.69
C PRO A 105 -11.22 13.85 -2.36
N GLY A 106 -11.30 14.89 -3.18
CA GLY A 106 -12.17 16.05 -2.96
C GLY A 106 -11.80 16.87 -1.70
N LEU A 107 -10.52 16.91 -1.34
CA LEU A 107 -10.04 17.55 -0.12
C LEU A 107 -9.44 18.94 -0.37
N ASP A 108 -9.26 19.70 0.71
CA ASP A 108 -8.58 21.01 0.71
C ASP A 108 -7.24 20.95 -0.05
N PRO A 109 -6.90 21.93 -0.90
CA PRO A 109 -5.63 21.99 -1.64
C PRO A 109 -4.37 21.95 -0.76
N LEU A 110 -4.48 22.23 0.54
CA LEU A 110 -3.37 22.11 1.50
C LEU A 110 -3.06 20.65 1.89
N VAL A 111 -3.96 19.71 1.61
CA VAL A 111 -3.72 18.29 1.87
C VAL A 111 -2.66 17.78 0.92
N THR A 112 -1.61 17.18 1.47
CA THR A 112 -0.45 16.69 0.72
C THR A 112 -0.41 15.17 0.58
N ALA A 113 -1.11 14.45 1.46
CA ALA A 113 -1.24 12.99 1.42
C ALA A 113 -2.55 12.56 2.07
N VAL A 114 -2.98 11.35 1.74
CA VAL A 114 -4.20 10.73 2.29
C VAL A 114 -3.89 9.36 2.88
N ALA A 115 -4.62 9.00 3.94
CA ALA A 115 -4.66 7.65 4.47
C ALA A 115 -5.88 6.92 3.88
N VAL A 116 -5.63 5.84 3.15
CA VAL A 116 -6.65 5.09 2.44
C VAL A 116 -6.50 3.59 2.67
N ASN A 117 -7.62 2.88 2.62
CA ASN A 117 -7.65 1.43 2.50
C ASN A 117 -8.01 1.05 1.07
N LEU A 118 -7.11 0.30 0.42
CA LEU A 118 -7.32 -0.22 -0.93
C LEU A 118 -7.75 -1.67 -0.85
N THR A 119 -8.76 -2.06 -1.62
CA THR A 119 -9.20 -3.44 -1.71
C THR A 119 -9.19 -3.92 -3.16
N ALA A 120 -8.46 -4.99 -3.44
CA ALA A 120 -8.63 -5.80 -4.64
C ALA A 120 -9.74 -6.82 -4.38
N VAL A 121 -10.79 -6.82 -5.21
CA VAL A 121 -11.95 -7.69 -5.04
C VAL A 121 -11.98 -8.72 -6.16
N SER A 122 -11.87 -9.99 -5.79
CA SER A 122 -11.94 -11.15 -6.70
C SER A 122 -11.10 -10.96 -7.98
N PRO A 123 -9.79 -10.69 -7.88
CA PRO A 123 -8.95 -10.55 -9.07
C PRO A 123 -8.97 -11.83 -9.91
N ALA A 124 -8.90 -11.67 -11.23
CA ALA A 124 -8.94 -12.80 -12.16
C ALA A 124 -7.74 -13.75 -11.98
N VAL A 125 -6.56 -13.16 -11.78
CA VAL A 125 -5.31 -13.86 -11.48
C VAL A 125 -4.55 -13.10 -10.38
N THR A 126 -3.57 -13.76 -9.78
CA THR A 126 -2.69 -13.12 -8.78
C THR A 126 -1.91 -11.97 -9.42
N GLY A 127 -1.81 -10.87 -8.71
CA GLY A 127 -1.13 -9.65 -9.13
C GLY A 127 -0.94 -8.68 -7.96
N TYR A 128 -0.98 -7.38 -8.24
CA TYR A 128 -0.86 -6.37 -7.19
C TYR A 128 -1.52 -5.05 -7.59
N LEU A 129 -1.79 -4.23 -6.58
CA LEU A 129 -2.13 -2.81 -6.75
C LEU A 129 -0.97 -1.94 -6.30
N THR A 130 -0.76 -0.83 -7.03
CA THR A 130 0.17 0.24 -6.65
C THR A 130 -0.61 1.54 -6.49
N ALA A 131 -0.42 2.24 -5.38
CA ALA A 131 -0.94 3.59 -5.21
C ALA A 131 0.20 4.60 -5.19
N TYR A 132 0.05 5.73 -5.88
CA TYR A 132 1.10 6.72 -6.04
C TYR A 132 0.51 8.09 -6.44
N PRO A 133 1.23 9.21 -6.25
CA PRO A 133 0.74 10.52 -6.71
C PRO A 133 0.51 10.50 -8.22
N CYS A 134 -0.63 11.03 -8.69
CA CYS A 134 -0.80 11.21 -10.12
C CYS A 134 0.20 12.22 -10.66
N GLY A 135 0.53 12.13 -11.95
CA GLY A 135 1.49 13.02 -12.60
C GLY A 135 2.96 12.65 -12.41
N VAL A 136 3.27 11.56 -11.70
CA VAL A 136 4.65 11.03 -11.60
C VAL A 136 4.77 9.66 -12.25
N THR A 137 6.00 9.24 -12.54
CA THR A 137 6.27 7.88 -12.99
C THR A 137 5.83 6.88 -11.93
N ARG A 138 5.07 5.85 -12.34
CA ARG A 138 4.63 4.79 -11.44
C ARG A 138 5.83 4.10 -10.78
N PRO A 139 5.90 4.03 -9.44
CA PRO A 139 6.99 3.35 -8.75
C PRO A 139 6.89 1.83 -8.93
N VAL A 140 8.04 1.16 -8.84
CA VAL A 140 8.11 -0.32 -8.78
C VAL A 140 7.89 -0.74 -7.33
N ALA A 141 6.66 -0.59 -6.86
CA ALA A 141 6.24 -0.92 -5.50
C ALA A 141 4.79 -1.39 -5.51
N SER A 142 4.44 -2.29 -4.61
CA SER A 142 3.07 -2.76 -4.42
C SER A 142 2.55 -2.34 -3.04
N VAL A 143 1.26 -2.00 -2.97
CA VAL A 143 0.55 -1.71 -1.74
C VAL A 143 -0.31 -2.90 -1.31
N VAL A 144 -1.00 -3.53 -2.27
CA VAL A 144 -1.85 -4.70 -2.04
C VAL A 144 -1.40 -5.84 -2.93
N GLN A 145 -1.12 -6.99 -2.34
CA GLN A 145 -0.91 -8.23 -3.09
C GLN A 145 -2.28 -8.84 -3.41
N ALA A 146 -2.69 -8.71 -4.65
CA ALA A 146 -3.96 -9.24 -5.14
C ALA A 146 -3.85 -10.75 -5.36
N VAL A 147 -4.60 -11.53 -4.59
CA VAL A 147 -4.63 -13.00 -4.69
C VAL A 147 -5.84 -13.43 -5.51
N ALA A 148 -5.64 -14.28 -6.53
CA ALA A 148 -6.71 -14.75 -7.40
C ALA A 148 -7.94 -15.21 -6.62
N GLN A 149 -9.12 -14.77 -7.04
CA GLN A 149 -10.44 -15.12 -6.47
C GLN A 149 -10.60 -14.77 -4.97
N ARG A 150 -9.76 -13.91 -4.41
CA ARG A 150 -9.86 -13.46 -3.00
C ARG A 150 -9.95 -11.95 -2.90
N ASN A 151 -10.67 -11.49 -1.89
CA ASN A 151 -10.66 -10.09 -1.52
C ASN A 151 -9.47 -9.84 -0.61
N VAL A 152 -8.59 -8.92 -1.00
CA VAL A 152 -7.42 -8.52 -0.20
C VAL A 152 -7.40 -7.02 -0.05
N ALA A 153 -7.31 -6.56 1.18
CA ALA A 153 -7.24 -5.15 1.51
C ALA A 153 -5.90 -4.78 2.16
N GLY A 154 -5.48 -3.54 1.99
CA GLY A 154 -4.30 -2.99 2.63
C GLY A 154 -4.44 -1.48 2.83
N ALA A 155 -4.14 -1.02 4.05
CA ALA A 155 -4.07 0.40 4.36
C ALA A 155 -2.72 0.99 3.95
N THR A 156 -2.74 2.21 3.46
CA THR A 156 -1.53 2.93 3.06
C THR A 156 -1.70 4.44 3.17
N VAL A 157 -0.58 5.14 3.23
CA VAL A 157 -0.53 6.60 3.06
C VAL A 157 -0.03 6.88 1.66
N VAL A 158 -0.79 7.67 0.90
CA VAL A 158 -0.47 8.02 -0.49
C VAL A 158 -0.29 9.53 -0.59
N PRO A 159 0.87 10.02 -1.01
CA PRO A 159 1.02 11.43 -1.38
C PRO A 159 0.09 11.80 -2.54
N LEU A 160 -0.32 13.05 -2.61
CA LEU A 160 -1.13 13.57 -3.71
C LEU A 160 -0.24 14.20 -4.80
N GLY A 161 -0.68 14.10 -6.04
CA GLY A 161 -0.12 14.84 -7.17
C GLY A 161 -0.33 16.34 -7.05
N VAL A 162 0.26 17.13 -7.95
CA VAL A 162 0.12 18.60 -7.97
C VAL A 162 -1.33 19.05 -8.16
N ASP A 163 -2.14 18.22 -8.78
CA ASP A 163 -3.58 18.39 -9.01
C ASP A 163 -4.46 17.93 -7.85
N GLY A 164 -3.86 17.45 -6.74
CA GLY A 164 -4.58 16.93 -5.58
C GLY A 164 -5.06 15.50 -5.72
N THR A 165 -4.71 14.79 -6.80
CA THR A 165 -5.16 13.41 -7.06
C THR A 165 -4.08 12.38 -6.74
N PHE A 166 -4.50 11.12 -6.59
CA PHE A 166 -3.61 9.97 -6.58
C PHE A 166 -4.10 8.89 -7.54
N CYS A 167 -3.17 8.04 -7.95
CA CYS A 167 -3.36 7.03 -8.96
C CYS A 167 -3.30 5.63 -8.36
N VAL A 168 -4.20 4.74 -8.79
CA VAL A 168 -4.21 3.32 -8.41
C VAL A 168 -4.04 2.47 -9.67
N TYR A 169 -2.89 1.84 -9.78
CA TYR A 169 -2.57 0.90 -10.87
C TYR A 169 -2.89 -0.52 -10.45
N THR A 170 -3.29 -1.36 -11.40
CA THR A 170 -3.44 -2.81 -11.21
C THR A 170 -2.65 -3.61 -12.23
N LEU A 171 -1.97 -4.67 -11.77
CA LEU A 171 -1.35 -5.67 -12.64
C LEU A 171 -2.34 -6.71 -13.13
N THR A 172 -3.46 -6.90 -12.47
CA THR A 172 -4.49 -7.90 -12.80
C THR A 172 -5.87 -7.27 -12.91
N THR A 173 -6.72 -7.78 -13.79
CA THR A 173 -8.11 -7.33 -13.84
C THR A 173 -8.81 -7.65 -12.52
N THR A 174 -9.32 -6.62 -11.85
CA THR A 174 -9.97 -6.73 -10.54
C THR A 174 -10.96 -5.59 -10.30
N ASN A 175 -11.95 -5.81 -9.45
CA ASN A 175 -12.66 -4.68 -8.88
C ASN A 175 -11.82 -4.03 -7.79
N VAL A 176 -11.88 -2.70 -7.72
CA VAL A 176 -11.12 -1.89 -6.78
C VAL A 176 -12.06 -1.08 -5.90
N LEU A 177 -11.81 -1.13 -4.59
CA LEU A 177 -12.42 -0.21 -3.63
C LEU A 177 -11.34 0.69 -3.05
N VAL A 178 -11.71 1.94 -2.82
CA VAL A 178 -10.86 2.92 -2.14
C VAL A 178 -11.69 3.57 -1.04
N ASP A 179 -11.29 3.35 0.20
CA ASP A 179 -11.90 3.95 1.38
C ASP A 179 -10.91 4.94 2.00
N LEU A 180 -11.31 6.22 2.12
CA LEU A 180 -10.54 7.28 2.76
C LEU A 180 -10.87 7.29 4.26
N PHE A 181 -9.84 7.41 5.12
CA PHE A 181 -10.04 7.52 6.57
C PHE A 181 -9.12 8.54 7.26
N GLY A 182 -8.31 9.28 6.49
CA GLY A 182 -7.49 10.33 7.06
C GLY A 182 -6.75 11.16 6.02
N ALA A 183 -6.32 12.33 6.43
CA ALA A 183 -5.61 13.31 5.60
C ALA A 183 -4.38 13.86 6.31
N TYR A 184 -3.39 14.25 5.53
CA TYR A 184 -2.17 14.89 6.00
C TYR A 184 -2.04 16.28 5.39
N ALA A 185 -1.90 17.29 6.24
CA ALA A 185 -1.69 18.67 5.80
C ALA A 185 -0.64 19.37 6.68
N PRO A 186 0.10 20.36 6.15
CA PRO A 186 0.96 21.20 6.96
C PRO A 186 0.14 21.95 8.01
N MET A 187 0.64 22.00 9.24
CA MET A 187 0.07 22.80 10.34
C MET A 187 -1.36 22.44 10.79
N ARG A 188 -2.00 21.43 10.22
CA ARG A 188 -3.33 20.96 10.61
C ARG A 188 -3.29 19.49 11.03
N GLY A 189 -3.93 19.14 12.15
CA GLY A 189 -3.99 17.79 12.69
C GLY A 189 -2.94 17.50 13.75
N GLU A 190 -2.87 16.23 14.16
CA GLU A 190 -2.05 15.74 15.24
C GLU A 190 -0.67 15.27 14.74
N ARG A 191 0.31 15.34 15.62
CA ARG A 191 1.63 14.75 15.35
C ARG A 191 1.55 13.24 15.52
N PHE A 192 2.23 12.51 14.64
CA PHE A 192 2.46 11.10 14.84
C PHE A 192 3.53 10.93 15.94
N GLU A 193 3.17 10.22 17.01
CA GLU A 193 4.07 9.84 18.08
C GLU A 193 4.16 8.30 18.13
N PRO A 194 5.32 7.72 17.80
CA PRO A 194 5.49 6.28 17.82
C PRO A 194 5.53 5.75 19.26
N ILE A 195 4.81 4.69 19.52
CA ILE A 195 4.88 3.95 20.79
C ILE A 195 5.38 2.53 20.55
N SER A 196 5.92 1.89 21.58
CA SER A 196 6.28 0.47 21.49
C SER A 196 5.03 -0.38 21.24
N PRO A 197 5.09 -1.39 20.33
CA PRO A 197 3.95 -2.26 20.09
C PRO A 197 3.47 -2.94 21.35
N LEU A 198 2.18 -2.81 21.66
CA LEU A 198 1.52 -3.42 22.80
C LEU A 198 0.25 -4.14 22.35
N ARG A 199 0.01 -5.33 22.87
CA ARG A 199 -1.27 -6.01 22.69
C ARG A 199 -2.28 -5.48 23.69
N VAL A 200 -3.21 -4.64 23.25
CA VAL A 200 -4.24 -4.05 24.12
C VAL A 200 -5.46 -4.96 24.31
N TYR A 201 -5.66 -5.95 23.43
CA TYR A 201 -6.76 -6.90 23.51
C TYR A 201 -6.37 -8.27 22.95
N ASP A 202 -6.78 -9.33 23.65
CA ASP A 202 -6.70 -10.73 23.18
C ASP A 202 -7.95 -11.48 23.66
N SER A 203 -8.83 -11.87 22.75
CA SER A 203 -10.07 -12.60 23.07
C SER A 203 -9.78 -13.98 23.71
N ARG A 204 -8.64 -14.59 23.41
CA ARG A 204 -8.23 -15.87 23.97
C ARG A 204 -7.96 -15.76 25.49
N ALA A 205 -7.33 -14.64 25.90
CA ALA A 205 -7.08 -14.37 27.32
C ALA A 205 -8.38 -14.17 28.14
N ARG A 206 -9.49 -13.87 27.43
CA ARG A 206 -10.83 -13.76 28.04
C ARG A 206 -11.67 -15.01 27.89
N GLY A 207 -11.09 -16.10 27.38
CA GLY A 207 -11.74 -17.39 27.23
C GLY A 207 -12.92 -17.43 26.23
N LYS A 208 -13.12 -16.36 25.44
CA LYS A 208 -14.26 -16.28 24.52
C LYS A 208 -13.82 -15.87 23.12
N ARG A 209 -14.16 -16.70 22.13
CA ARG A 209 -14.07 -16.31 20.73
C ARG A 209 -15.23 -15.38 20.38
N LEU A 210 -14.97 -14.36 19.59
CA LEU A 210 -16.03 -13.50 19.03
C LEU A 210 -16.87 -14.30 18.03
N ALA A 211 -18.18 -14.21 18.16
CA ALA A 211 -19.13 -14.75 17.19
C ALA A 211 -19.31 -13.76 16.02
N ALA A 212 -19.95 -14.22 14.95
CA ALA A 212 -20.30 -13.35 13.83
C ALA A 212 -21.28 -12.25 14.32
N GLY A 213 -20.94 -10.99 14.04
CA GLY A 213 -21.71 -9.83 14.48
C GLY A 213 -21.38 -9.30 15.87
N ASP A 214 -20.53 -9.96 16.64
CA ASP A 214 -20.07 -9.45 17.94
C ASP A 214 -19.24 -8.17 17.76
N VAL A 215 -19.47 -7.21 18.65
CA VAL A 215 -18.70 -5.96 18.74
C VAL A 215 -17.95 -5.91 20.06
N VAL A 216 -16.67 -5.52 20.01
CA VAL A 216 -15.85 -5.30 21.20
C VAL A 216 -15.34 -3.88 21.19
N VAL A 217 -15.57 -3.16 22.27
CA VAL A 217 -14.95 -1.86 22.53
C VAL A 217 -13.59 -2.08 23.19
N VAL A 218 -12.54 -1.61 22.54
CA VAL A 218 -11.16 -1.72 23.05
C VAL A 218 -10.68 -0.33 23.45
N PRO A 219 -10.54 -0.03 24.75
CA PRO A 219 -9.97 1.23 25.19
C PRO A 219 -8.46 1.25 24.88
N VAL A 220 -8.00 2.27 24.16
CA VAL A 220 -6.59 2.43 23.80
C VAL A 220 -5.93 3.64 24.47
N ALA A 221 -6.73 4.62 24.89
CA ALA A 221 -6.24 5.80 25.57
C ALA A 221 -5.50 5.45 26.87
N GLY A 222 -4.28 5.95 27.06
CA GLY A 222 -3.42 5.66 28.20
C GLY A 222 -2.74 4.30 28.18
N ALA A 223 -3.06 3.41 27.23
CA ALA A 223 -2.43 2.09 27.14
C ALA A 223 -1.05 2.20 26.49
N GLY A 224 -0.02 1.63 27.13
CA GLY A 224 1.33 1.48 26.55
C GLY A 224 2.02 2.78 26.14
N GLY A 225 1.70 3.90 26.80
CA GLY A 225 2.23 5.22 26.47
C GLY A 225 1.39 5.98 25.43
N ALA A 226 0.28 5.41 24.96
CA ALA A 226 -0.69 6.17 24.19
C ALA A 226 -1.21 7.34 25.05
N PRO A 227 -1.35 8.58 24.49
CA PRO A 227 -1.89 9.69 25.22
C PRO A 227 -3.23 9.33 25.88
N GLY A 228 -3.41 9.67 27.14
CA GLY A 228 -4.73 9.60 27.78
C GLY A 228 -5.65 10.54 27.03
N GLY A 229 -6.91 10.13 26.77
CA GLY A 229 -7.88 10.99 26.11
C GLY A 229 -7.99 12.33 26.84
N GLY A 230 -7.29 13.32 26.35
CA GLY A 230 -7.46 14.71 26.71
C GLY A 230 -8.42 15.33 25.71
N ALA A 231 -9.50 15.92 26.20
CA ALA A 231 -10.28 16.84 25.41
C ALA A 231 -9.33 17.96 24.94
N GLY A 232 -9.07 18.02 23.61
CA GLY A 232 -8.48 19.16 22.95
C GLY A 232 -9.62 19.98 22.38
#